data_ed65032c447899fa22868edd6ef35342
#
_entry.id   ed65032c447899fa22868edd6ef35342
#
_cell.length_a   1.000
_cell.length_b   1.000
_cell.length_c   1.000
_cell.angle_alpha   90.00
_cell.angle_beta   90.00
_cell.angle_gamma   90.00
#
_symmetry.space_group_name_H-M   'P 1'
#
loop_
_entity.id
_entity.type
_entity.pdbx_description
1 polymer ?
#
loop_
_entity_poly.entity_id
_entity_poly.type
_entity_poly.pdbx_seq_one_letter_code
_entity_poly.pdbx_strand_id
1 'polypeptide(L)'
;DMLHSQVMGRTRFSLSAHMLVALAFSGGYLTAFLWGAVHLSAGCITFGTMTAFLQLVGKVQRPVFDLSRLIPSVVNALTAIDRLLELERLPAEADGDSIFLASTPELELKDVTFRYTPDDRPVFSRFSCRFPAGSCIAIVGETGKGKTTLIRLLLALATPQEGQILLIPAKHPLETSHTVSPQTRKNFVYVPQGNTLFSGTIRDNLLMGNPQASQEAIYQALQTATADFVFHLPDGVDSPLSERGGGLSEGQAQRIAIARALLRPGNILLLDEATSALDPDTERLLIKNLRRDCAGKTCIFVTHHPAVAEACESIVRL
;
A
#
# COMPACT_ATOMS: atom_id res chain seq x y z
N ASP A 1 8.97 -20.72 -10.31
CA ASP A 1 9.27 -21.54 -11.52
C ASP A 1 8.57 -21.02 -12.79
N MET A 2 7.32 -20.60 -12.73
CA MET A 2 6.56 -20.10 -13.89
C MET A 2 7.14 -18.79 -14.48
N LEU A 3 7.56 -17.86 -13.66
CA LEU A 3 8.22 -16.61 -14.07
C LEU A 3 9.57 -16.88 -14.74
N HIS A 4 10.36 -17.79 -14.18
CA HIS A 4 11.65 -18.18 -14.73
C HIS A 4 11.53 -18.81 -16.13
N SER A 5 10.54 -19.69 -16.33
CA SER A 5 10.28 -20.31 -17.63
C SER A 5 9.85 -19.30 -18.71
N GLN A 6 9.02 -18.31 -18.35
CA GLN A 6 8.59 -17.24 -19.26
C GLN A 6 9.74 -16.29 -19.64
N VAL A 7 10.59 -15.93 -18.66
CA VAL A 7 11.79 -15.10 -18.93
C VAL A 7 12.76 -15.84 -19.84
N MET A 8 13.03 -17.11 -19.56
CA MET A 8 13.91 -17.94 -20.40
C MET A 8 13.35 -18.11 -21.82
N GLY A 9 12.04 -18.28 -21.98
CA GLY A 9 11.39 -18.37 -23.28
C GLY A 9 11.57 -17.10 -24.12
N ARG A 10 11.34 -15.93 -23.53
CA ARG A 10 11.55 -14.61 -24.16
C ARG A 10 13.04 -14.38 -24.53
N THR A 11 13.95 -14.71 -23.63
CA THR A 11 15.39 -14.55 -23.88
C THR A 11 15.87 -15.44 -25.01
N ARG A 12 15.44 -16.71 -25.05
CA ARG A 12 15.77 -17.64 -26.15
C ARG A 12 15.23 -17.15 -27.49
N PHE A 13 13.98 -16.70 -27.54
CA PHE A 13 13.38 -16.14 -28.76
C PHE A 13 14.14 -14.90 -29.25
N SER A 14 14.46 -13.98 -28.35
CA SER A 14 15.24 -12.78 -28.69
C SER A 14 16.63 -13.12 -29.21
N LEU A 15 17.34 -14.05 -28.55
CA LEU A 15 18.65 -14.51 -28.98
C LEU A 15 18.60 -15.18 -30.36
N SER A 16 17.65 -16.08 -30.61
CA SER A 16 17.51 -16.75 -31.90
C SER A 16 17.17 -15.78 -33.02
N ALA A 17 16.30 -14.79 -32.77
CA ALA A 17 15.99 -13.75 -33.74
C ALA A 17 17.21 -12.88 -34.05
N HIS A 18 18.00 -12.49 -33.07
CA HIS A 18 19.25 -11.74 -33.29
C HIS A 18 20.29 -12.52 -34.05
N MET A 19 20.46 -13.82 -33.75
CA MET A 19 21.36 -14.69 -34.50
C MET A 19 20.94 -14.83 -35.97
N LEU A 20 19.66 -15.00 -36.24
CA LEU A 20 19.12 -15.14 -37.59
C LEU A 20 19.34 -13.87 -38.42
N VAL A 21 19.09 -12.71 -37.84
CA VAL A 21 19.36 -11.40 -38.46
C VAL A 21 20.85 -11.22 -38.71
N ALA A 22 21.72 -11.51 -37.74
CA ALA A 22 23.17 -11.41 -37.90
C ALA A 22 23.70 -12.34 -39.02
N LEU A 23 23.19 -13.58 -39.11
CA LEU A 23 23.53 -14.51 -40.15
C LEU A 23 23.08 -13.99 -41.54
N ALA A 24 21.89 -13.47 -41.67
CA ALA A 24 21.38 -12.88 -42.90
C ALA A 24 22.25 -11.72 -43.40
N PHE A 25 22.64 -10.80 -42.49
CA PHE A 25 23.52 -9.68 -42.84
C PHE A 25 24.94 -10.12 -43.18
N SER A 26 25.50 -11.05 -42.41
CA SER A 26 26.85 -11.61 -42.71
C SER A 26 26.83 -12.36 -44.05
N GLY A 27 25.78 -13.15 -44.32
CA GLY A 27 25.60 -13.84 -45.59
C GLY A 27 25.47 -12.88 -46.77
N GLY A 28 24.70 -11.80 -46.62
CA GLY A 28 24.58 -10.77 -47.64
C GLY A 28 25.89 -10.05 -47.94
N TYR A 29 26.67 -9.75 -46.91
CA TYR A 29 28.00 -9.15 -47.10
C TYR A 29 28.98 -10.11 -47.77
N LEU A 30 28.99 -11.37 -47.36
CA LEU A 30 29.82 -12.41 -47.95
C LEU A 30 29.47 -12.66 -49.45
N THR A 31 28.19 -12.69 -49.79
CA THR A 31 27.72 -12.79 -51.18
C THR A 31 28.18 -11.60 -52.01
N ALA A 32 28.08 -10.40 -51.51
CA ALA A 32 28.58 -9.20 -52.16
C ALA A 32 30.10 -9.22 -52.36
N PHE A 33 30.83 -9.70 -51.38
CA PHE A 33 32.30 -9.87 -51.45
C PHE A 33 32.68 -10.90 -52.52
N LEU A 34 32.07 -12.10 -52.52
CA LEU A 34 32.35 -13.14 -53.48
C LEU A 34 32.02 -12.70 -54.91
N TRP A 35 30.88 -12.02 -55.11
CA TRP A 35 30.50 -11.43 -56.40
C TRP A 35 31.54 -10.43 -56.87
N GLY A 36 31.97 -9.51 -55.99
CA GLY A 36 33.01 -8.52 -56.31
C GLY A 36 34.35 -9.14 -56.66
N ALA A 37 34.76 -10.22 -55.91
CA ALA A 37 36.01 -10.94 -56.16
C ALA A 37 36.03 -11.63 -57.53
N VAL A 38 34.91 -12.28 -57.95
CA VAL A 38 34.76 -12.90 -59.24
C VAL A 38 34.86 -11.87 -60.39
N HIS A 39 34.20 -10.75 -60.27
CA HIS A 39 34.23 -9.71 -61.28
C HIS A 39 35.59 -8.95 -61.32
N LEU A 40 36.27 -8.84 -60.21
CA LEU A 40 37.63 -8.32 -60.16
C LEU A 40 38.61 -9.24 -60.87
N SER A 41 38.51 -10.54 -60.63
CA SER A 41 39.39 -11.54 -61.32
C SER A 41 39.12 -11.65 -62.82
N ALA A 42 37.89 -11.36 -63.24
CA ALA A 42 37.51 -11.31 -64.65
C ALA A 42 37.89 -9.97 -65.33
N GLY A 43 38.46 -9.02 -64.59
CA GLY A 43 38.85 -7.71 -65.09
C GLY A 43 37.69 -6.75 -65.38
N CYS A 44 36.48 -7.12 -64.96
CA CYS A 44 35.25 -6.33 -65.22
C CYS A 44 35.14 -5.09 -64.32
N ILE A 45 35.77 -5.14 -63.13
CA ILE A 45 35.76 -4.03 -62.15
C ILE A 45 37.19 -3.78 -61.61
N THR A 46 37.39 -2.58 -61.07
CA THR A 46 38.66 -2.22 -60.37
C THR A 46 38.55 -2.53 -58.88
N PHE A 47 39.69 -2.66 -58.20
CA PHE A 47 39.70 -2.80 -56.74
C PHE A 47 39.01 -1.66 -56.01
N GLY A 48 39.14 -0.40 -56.53
CA GLY A 48 38.44 0.76 -55.97
C GLY A 48 36.91 0.65 -56.12
N THR A 49 36.44 0.10 -57.24
CA THR A 49 34.99 -0.11 -57.44
C THR A 49 34.45 -1.20 -56.49
N MET A 50 35.22 -2.30 -56.28
CA MET A 50 34.86 -3.34 -55.36
C MET A 50 34.77 -2.81 -53.92
N THR A 51 35.78 -2.04 -53.47
CA THR A 51 35.74 -1.48 -52.09
C THR A 51 34.62 -0.47 -51.90
N ALA A 52 34.32 0.39 -52.90
CA ALA A 52 33.21 1.30 -52.87
C ALA A 52 31.86 0.57 -52.77
N PHE A 53 31.70 -0.54 -53.52
CA PHE A 53 30.51 -1.39 -53.45
C PHE A 53 30.30 -2.03 -52.11
N LEU A 54 31.36 -2.60 -51.49
CA LEU A 54 31.27 -3.19 -50.15
C LEU A 54 30.95 -2.13 -49.07
N GLN A 55 31.53 -0.94 -49.20
CA GLN A 55 31.17 0.19 -48.30
C GLN A 55 29.70 0.57 -48.42
N LEU A 56 29.16 0.62 -49.66
CA LEU A 56 27.74 0.90 -49.90
C LEU A 56 26.83 -0.18 -49.27
N VAL A 57 27.18 -1.45 -49.45
CA VAL A 57 26.45 -2.59 -48.81
C VAL A 57 26.42 -2.38 -47.27
N GLY A 58 27.56 -2.10 -46.66
CA GLY A 58 27.64 -1.84 -45.21
C GLY A 58 26.82 -0.61 -44.78
N LYS A 59 26.84 0.48 -45.56
CA LYS A 59 26.05 1.68 -45.28
C LYS A 59 24.54 1.45 -45.37
N VAL A 60 24.08 0.55 -46.22
CA VAL A 60 22.67 0.17 -46.30
C VAL A 60 22.26 -0.81 -45.21
N GLN A 61 23.13 -1.78 -44.94
CA GLN A 61 22.83 -2.82 -43.94
C GLN A 61 22.76 -2.27 -42.51
N ARG A 62 23.66 -1.37 -42.16
CA ARG A 62 23.80 -0.86 -40.79
C ARG A 62 22.52 -0.20 -40.23
N PRO A 63 21.90 0.76 -40.92
CA PRO A 63 20.63 1.35 -40.46
C PRO A 63 19.49 0.34 -40.31
N VAL A 64 19.42 -0.65 -41.22
CA VAL A 64 18.38 -1.69 -41.13
C VAL A 64 18.59 -2.57 -39.89
N PHE A 65 19.84 -2.91 -39.60
CA PHE A 65 20.18 -3.65 -38.38
C PHE A 65 19.86 -2.81 -37.12
N ASP A 66 20.20 -1.53 -37.10
CA ASP A 66 19.91 -0.63 -35.98
C ASP A 66 18.40 -0.46 -35.76
N LEU A 67 17.61 -0.33 -36.83
CA LEU A 67 16.17 -0.30 -36.75
C LEU A 67 15.58 -1.59 -36.14
N SER A 68 16.11 -2.76 -36.49
CA SER A 68 15.63 -4.03 -35.92
C SER A 68 15.83 -4.10 -34.41
N ARG A 69 16.86 -3.44 -33.88
CA ARG A 69 17.17 -3.38 -32.44
C ARG A 69 16.24 -2.43 -31.68
N LEU A 70 15.56 -1.52 -32.35
CA LEU A 70 14.58 -0.61 -31.72
C LEU A 70 13.24 -1.28 -31.44
N ILE A 71 12.89 -2.35 -32.16
CA ILE A 71 11.59 -3.03 -32.00
C ILE A 71 11.32 -3.42 -30.54
N PRO A 72 12.22 -4.08 -29.78
CA PRO A 72 11.98 -4.41 -28.37
C PRO A 72 11.76 -3.17 -27.49
N SER A 73 12.47 -2.08 -27.78
CA SER A 73 12.33 -0.83 -27.02
C SER A 73 10.97 -0.17 -27.26
N VAL A 74 10.47 -0.20 -28.51
CA VAL A 74 9.13 0.30 -28.84
C VAL A 74 8.06 -0.54 -28.14
N VAL A 75 8.16 -1.88 -28.18
CA VAL A 75 7.22 -2.77 -27.49
C VAL A 75 7.20 -2.51 -25.97
N ASN A 76 8.38 -2.35 -25.37
CA ASN A 76 8.46 -2.03 -23.94
C ASN A 76 7.84 -0.66 -23.62
N ALA A 77 8.06 0.36 -24.47
CA ALA A 77 7.46 1.66 -24.30
C ALA A 77 5.93 1.61 -24.42
N LEU A 78 5.40 0.89 -25.41
CA LEU A 78 3.94 0.70 -25.56
C LEU A 78 3.35 -0.02 -24.34
N THR A 79 4.01 -1.09 -23.86
CA THR A 79 3.55 -1.80 -22.66
C THR A 79 3.56 -0.89 -21.41
N ALA A 80 4.55 -0.02 -21.28
CA ALA A 80 4.60 0.95 -20.17
C ALA A 80 3.47 1.99 -20.30
N ILE A 81 3.19 2.46 -21.53
CA ILE A 81 2.08 3.38 -21.79
C ILE A 81 0.73 2.71 -21.46
N ASP A 82 0.52 1.46 -21.88
CA ASP A 82 -0.72 0.74 -21.58
C ASP A 82 -0.95 0.62 -20.05
N ARG A 83 0.10 0.34 -19.27
CA ARG A 83 0.02 0.31 -17.81
C ARG A 83 -0.29 1.67 -17.20
N LEU A 84 0.27 2.75 -17.73
CA LEU A 84 -0.04 4.12 -17.28
C LEU A 84 -1.49 4.48 -17.60
N LEU A 85 -1.97 4.15 -18.79
CA LEU A 85 -3.37 4.36 -19.17
C LEU A 85 -4.34 3.54 -18.34
N GLU A 86 -3.96 2.33 -17.92
CA GLU A 86 -4.75 1.51 -17.00
C GLU A 86 -4.88 2.20 -15.64
N LEU A 87 -3.78 2.76 -15.09
CA LEU A 87 -3.80 3.53 -13.85
C LEU A 87 -4.63 4.80 -13.98
N GLU A 88 -4.53 5.53 -15.10
CA GLU A 88 -5.29 6.75 -15.34
C GLU A 88 -6.81 6.49 -15.45
N ARG A 89 -7.21 5.30 -15.91
CA ARG A 89 -8.62 4.90 -15.98
C ARG A 89 -9.22 4.52 -14.64
N LEU A 90 -8.39 4.32 -13.60
CA LEU A 90 -8.93 4.05 -12.27
C LEU A 90 -9.72 5.27 -11.79
N PRO A 91 -10.93 5.07 -11.23
CA PRO A 91 -11.71 6.17 -10.70
C PRO A 91 -10.93 6.87 -9.59
N ALA A 92 -10.74 8.17 -9.73
CA ALA A 92 -10.15 8.99 -8.66
C ALA A 92 -11.09 9.02 -7.45
N GLU A 93 -10.53 9.15 -6.26
CA GLU A 93 -11.36 9.41 -5.08
C GLU A 93 -12.13 10.73 -5.27
N ALA A 94 -13.35 10.77 -4.75
CA ALA A 94 -14.16 11.98 -4.81
C ALA A 94 -13.46 13.12 -4.05
N ASP A 95 -13.18 14.22 -4.75
CA ASP A 95 -12.64 15.43 -4.16
C ASP A 95 -13.73 16.16 -3.33
N GLY A 96 -13.30 16.84 -2.30
CA GLY A 96 -14.19 17.65 -1.45
C GLY A 96 -13.52 18.02 -0.13
N ASP A 97 -14.11 19.02 0.54
CA ASP A 97 -13.63 19.46 1.85
C ASP A 97 -13.78 18.34 2.88
N SER A 98 -12.77 18.25 3.75
CA SER A 98 -12.79 17.26 4.83
C SER A 98 -13.88 17.57 5.84
N ILE A 99 -14.72 16.60 6.14
CA ILE A 99 -15.78 16.69 7.15
C ILE A 99 -15.23 16.14 8.47
N PHE A 100 -14.97 17.02 9.42
CA PHE A 100 -14.56 16.64 10.76
C PHE A 100 -15.69 16.96 11.74
N LEU A 101 -16.14 15.93 12.49
CA LEU A 101 -17.22 16.06 13.46
C LEU A 101 -16.65 16.53 14.81
N ALA A 102 -17.22 17.58 15.37
CA ALA A 102 -16.78 18.14 16.66
C ALA A 102 -17.06 17.18 17.83
N SER A 103 -18.13 16.39 17.73
CA SER A 103 -18.48 15.35 18.72
C SER A 103 -18.17 13.97 18.17
N THR A 104 -17.89 13.02 19.05
CA THR A 104 -17.71 11.60 18.66
C THR A 104 -19.01 11.07 18.10
N PRO A 105 -19.02 10.62 16.84
CA PRO A 105 -20.23 10.07 16.24
C PRO A 105 -20.45 8.61 16.65
N GLU A 106 -21.69 8.19 16.61
CA GLU A 106 -22.06 6.79 16.49
C GLU A 106 -21.78 6.34 15.04
N LEU A 107 -21.24 5.15 14.89
CA LEU A 107 -21.00 4.56 13.57
C LEU A 107 -22.00 3.44 13.33
N GLU A 108 -22.78 3.53 12.27
CA GLU A 108 -23.83 2.57 11.94
C GLU A 108 -23.65 2.02 10.54
N LEU A 109 -23.63 0.69 10.42
CA LEU A 109 -23.71 -0.03 9.15
C LEU A 109 -25.15 -0.52 8.97
N LYS A 110 -25.76 -0.24 7.82
CA LYS A 110 -27.13 -0.65 7.48
C LYS A 110 -27.12 -1.48 6.21
N ASP A 111 -27.47 -2.76 6.33
CA ASP A 111 -27.67 -3.72 5.23
C ASP A 111 -26.52 -3.74 4.22
N VAL A 112 -25.29 -3.63 4.71
CA VAL A 112 -24.08 -3.55 3.90
C VAL A 112 -23.81 -4.86 3.20
N THR A 113 -23.81 -4.83 1.86
CA THR A 113 -23.37 -5.93 1.00
C THR A 113 -22.07 -5.52 0.28
N PHE A 114 -21.04 -6.36 0.40
CA PHE A 114 -19.74 -6.10 -0.23
C PHE A 114 -19.09 -7.35 -0.78
N ARG A 115 -18.55 -7.24 -2.00
CA ARG A 115 -17.66 -8.20 -2.67
C ARG A 115 -16.54 -7.47 -3.41
N TYR A 116 -15.39 -8.12 -3.58
CA TYR A 116 -14.26 -7.51 -4.27
C TYR A 116 -14.44 -7.51 -5.79
N THR A 117 -14.91 -8.62 -6.36
CA THR A 117 -15.26 -8.73 -7.79
C THR A 117 -16.71 -9.19 -7.94
N PRO A 118 -17.38 -8.87 -9.06
CA PRO A 118 -18.78 -9.26 -9.29
C PRO A 118 -19.03 -10.76 -9.15
N ASP A 119 -18.03 -11.59 -9.50
CA ASP A 119 -18.14 -13.05 -9.50
C ASP A 119 -17.81 -13.68 -8.14
N ASP A 120 -17.23 -12.91 -7.21
CA ASP A 120 -16.87 -13.41 -5.88
C ASP A 120 -18.11 -13.59 -4.99
N ARG A 121 -17.97 -14.52 -4.05
CA ARG A 121 -18.92 -14.59 -2.94
C ARG A 121 -18.86 -13.31 -2.12
N PRO A 122 -20.00 -12.76 -1.69
CA PRO A 122 -19.99 -11.55 -0.86
C PRO A 122 -19.25 -11.82 0.46
N VAL A 123 -18.35 -10.92 0.82
CA VAL A 123 -17.70 -10.90 2.14
C VAL A 123 -18.72 -10.50 3.21
N PHE A 124 -19.57 -9.54 2.88
CA PHE A 124 -20.71 -9.14 3.68
C PHE A 124 -22.00 -9.24 2.84
N SER A 125 -23.07 -9.77 3.45
CA SER A 125 -24.39 -9.86 2.85
C SER A 125 -25.41 -9.31 3.84
N ARG A 126 -25.95 -8.12 3.55
CA ARG A 126 -26.87 -7.37 4.42
C ARG A 126 -26.39 -7.24 5.87
N PHE A 127 -25.10 -7.00 6.02
CA PHE A 127 -24.48 -6.87 7.35
C PHE A 127 -24.88 -5.55 7.99
N SER A 128 -25.46 -5.62 9.18
CA SER A 128 -25.84 -4.45 9.98
C SER A 128 -25.20 -4.53 11.35
N CYS A 129 -24.60 -3.41 11.79
CA CYS A 129 -23.89 -3.31 13.05
C CYS A 129 -23.86 -1.85 13.51
N ARG A 130 -23.81 -1.64 14.84
CA ARG A 130 -23.67 -0.32 15.47
C ARG A 130 -22.48 -0.27 16.41
N PHE A 131 -21.76 0.86 16.37
CA PHE A 131 -20.70 1.19 17.26
C PHE A 131 -21.08 2.48 18.00
N PRO A 132 -21.60 2.39 19.23
CA PRO A 132 -22.04 3.55 20.00
C PRO A 132 -20.89 4.55 20.21
N ALA A 133 -21.24 5.84 20.22
CA ALA A 133 -20.28 6.91 20.44
C ALA A 133 -19.56 6.76 21.81
N GLY A 134 -18.24 6.87 21.82
CA GLY A 134 -17.43 6.81 23.03
C GLY A 134 -17.30 5.41 23.64
N SER A 135 -17.74 4.37 22.95
CA SER A 135 -17.64 2.98 23.43
C SER A 135 -16.32 2.30 23.06
N CYS A 136 -15.99 1.25 23.80
CA CYS A 136 -14.87 0.34 23.50
C CYS A 136 -15.43 -0.99 23.00
N ILE A 137 -15.10 -1.35 21.75
CA ILE A 137 -15.71 -2.49 21.05
C ILE A 137 -14.63 -3.38 20.48
N ALA A 138 -14.78 -4.69 20.64
CA ALA A 138 -13.94 -5.69 20.00
C ALA A 138 -14.64 -6.29 18.78
N ILE A 139 -13.94 -6.35 17.65
CA ILE A 139 -14.34 -7.11 16.48
C ILE A 139 -13.52 -8.40 16.48
N VAL A 140 -14.21 -9.53 16.63
CA VAL A 140 -13.59 -10.85 16.66
C VAL A 140 -14.10 -11.71 15.52
N GLY A 141 -13.26 -12.58 15.01
CA GLY A 141 -13.59 -13.51 13.94
C GLY A 141 -12.37 -14.27 13.46
N GLU A 142 -12.59 -15.42 12.83
CA GLU A 142 -11.53 -16.20 12.22
C GLU A 142 -10.83 -15.43 11.09
N THR A 143 -9.64 -15.90 10.74
CA THR A 143 -8.93 -15.35 9.57
C THR A 143 -9.77 -15.55 8.31
N GLY A 144 -9.88 -14.51 7.47
CA GLY A 144 -10.69 -14.54 6.25
C GLY A 144 -12.16 -14.17 6.41
N LYS A 145 -12.67 -13.94 7.63
CA LYS A 145 -14.08 -13.56 7.87
C LYS A 145 -14.42 -12.09 7.56
N GLY A 146 -13.50 -11.33 6.97
CA GLY A 146 -13.80 -9.97 6.52
C GLY A 146 -13.38 -8.84 7.47
N LYS A 147 -12.60 -9.10 8.52
CA LYS A 147 -12.12 -8.05 9.45
C LYS A 147 -11.42 -6.90 8.72
N THR A 148 -10.43 -7.22 7.88
CA THR A 148 -9.72 -6.21 7.05
C THR A 148 -10.65 -5.53 6.05
N THR A 149 -11.63 -6.25 5.52
CA THR A 149 -12.64 -5.67 4.62
C THR A 149 -13.52 -4.67 5.35
N LEU A 150 -13.92 -4.98 6.59
CA LEU A 150 -14.67 -4.04 7.42
C LEU A 150 -13.88 -2.75 7.66
N ILE A 151 -12.59 -2.86 8.03
CA ILE A 151 -11.72 -1.68 8.19
C ILE A 151 -11.65 -0.87 6.90
N ARG A 152 -11.47 -1.51 5.74
CA ARG A 152 -11.44 -0.81 4.45
C ARG A 152 -12.73 -0.06 4.16
N LEU A 153 -13.88 -0.65 4.49
CA LEU A 153 -15.18 -0.01 4.36
C LEU A 153 -15.31 1.19 5.30
N LEU A 154 -14.91 1.05 6.58
CA LEU A 154 -14.94 2.12 7.58
C LEU A 154 -14.02 3.29 7.22
N LEU A 155 -12.89 3.01 6.58
CA LEU A 155 -11.95 4.04 6.11
C LEU A 155 -12.29 4.59 4.71
N ALA A 156 -13.42 4.20 4.13
CA ALA A 156 -13.79 4.53 2.75
C ALA A 156 -12.69 4.20 1.73
N LEU A 157 -11.93 3.13 1.96
CA LEU A 157 -10.98 2.54 1.00
C LEU A 157 -11.66 1.54 0.07
N ALA A 158 -12.89 1.17 0.40
CA ALA A 158 -13.81 0.38 -0.41
C ALA A 158 -15.22 0.92 -0.19
N THR A 159 -16.06 0.83 -1.22
CA THR A 159 -17.46 1.28 -1.18
C THR A 159 -18.37 0.06 -1.25
N PRO A 160 -19.37 -0.07 -0.36
CA PRO A 160 -20.33 -1.16 -0.43
C PRO A 160 -21.18 -1.06 -1.70
N GLN A 161 -21.57 -2.21 -2.28
CA GLN A 161 -22.47 -2.24 -3.43
C GLN A 161 -23.92 -1.96 -3.03
N GLU A 162 -24.31 -2.38 -1.82
CA GLU A 162 -25.63 -2.13 -1.25
C GLU A 162 -25.51 -1.73 0.21
N GLY A 163 -26.52 -1.02 0.73
CA GLY A 163 -26.52 -0.50 2.08
C GLY A 163 -25.71 0.78 2.23
N GLN A 164 -25.47 1.20 3.46
CA GLN A 164 -24.75 2.44 3.76
C GLN A 164 -24.02 2.35 5.11
N ILE A 165 -22.99 3.17 5.26
CA ILE A 165 -22.23 3.31 6.50
C ILE A 165 -22.34 4.78 6.91
N LEU A 166 -22.83 5.04 8.10
CA LEU A 166 -23.19 6.36 8.58
C LEU A 166 -22.37 6.74 9.82
N LEU A 167 -21.95 7.99 9.86
CA LEU A 167 -21.50 8.68 11.06
C LEU A 167 -22.67 9.53 11.56
N ILE A 168 -23.20 9.22 12.73
CA ILE A 168 -24.34 9.87 13.34
C ILE A 168 -23.86 10.68 14.54
N PRO A 169 -23.93 12.03 14.52
CA PRO A 169 -23.52 12.87 15.64
C PRO A 169 -24.35 12.57 16.90
N ALA A 170 -23.67 12.26 18.01
CA ALA A 170 -24.38 11.82 19.23
C ALA A 170 -24.98 12.96 20.07
N LYS A 171 -24.48 14.20 19.94
CA LYS A 171 -24.82 15.31 20.85
C LYS A 171 -25.45 16.55 20.22
N HIS A 172 -25.56 16.62 18.91
CA HIS A 172 -26.12 17.78 18.21
C HIS A 172 -27.30 17.36 17.32
N PRO A 173 -28.55 17.53 17.77
CA PRO A 173 -29.74 17.16 16.98
C PRO A 173 -29.87 17.90 15.64
N LEU A 174 -29.10 18.98 15.43
CA LEU A 174 -29.10 19.78 14.21
C LEU A 174 -27.98 19.37 13.22
N GLU A 175 -27.03 18.51 13.63
CA GLU A 175 -26.02 17.97 12.73
C GLU A 175 -26.61 16.79 11.96
N THR A 176 -26.48 16.83 10.64
CA THR A 176 -26.94 15.74 9.77
C THR A 176 -25.99 14.54 9.87
N SER A 177 -26.53 13.34 9.74
CA SER A 177 -25.71 12.14 9.58
C SER A 177 -24.92 12.20 8.26
N HIS A 178 -23.67 11.78 8.29
CA HIS A 178 -22.80 11.75 7.12
C HIS A 178 -22.52 10.30 6.70
N THR A 179 -22.63 10.02 5.42
CA THR A 179 -22.16 8.73 4.88
C THR A 179 -20.63 8.71 4.94
N VAL A 180 -20.09 7.57 5.35
CA VAL A 180 -18.64 7.33 5.33
C VAL A 180 -18.11 7.48 3.92
N SER A 181 -17.14 8.37 3.75
CA SER A 181 -16.57 8.77 2.47
C SER A 181 -15.11 9.22 2.67
N PRO A 182 -14.32 9.45 1.61
CA PRO A 182 -12.98 10.00 1.73
C PRO A 182 -12.92 11.30 2.55
N GLN A 183 -13.94 12.15 2.46
CA GLN A 183 -14.05 13.42 3.19
C GLN A 183 -14.21 13.21 4.71
N THR A 184 -14.88 12.15 5.14
CA THR A 184 -15.09 11.85 6.56
C THR A 184 -13.92 11.08 7.21
N ARG A 185 -12.91 10.66 6.43
CA ARG A 185 -11.78 9.83 6.88
C ARG A 185 -10.99 10.44 8.02
N LYS A 186 -10.94 11.77 8.14
CA LYS A 186 -10.25 12.47 9.24
C LYS A 186 -10.82 12.18 10.63
N ASN A 187 -12.06 11.67 10.72
CA ASN A 187 -12.63 11.25 12.00
C ASN A 187 -12.04 9.94 12.52
N PHE A 188 -11.38 9.18 11.66
CA PHE A 188 -10.77 7.90 11.99
C PHE A 188 -9.26 8.04 12.21
N VAL A 189 -8.78 7.42 13.27
CA VAL A 189 -7.36 7.22 13.56
C VAL A 189 -7.09 5.72 13.44
N TYR A 190 -6.30 5.32 12.47
CA TYR A 190 -6.04 3.92 12.16
C TYR A 190 -4.64 3.50 12.57
N VAL A 191 -4.54 2.42 13.32
CA VAL A 191 -3.30 1.72 13.67
C VAL A 191 -3.33 0.36 12.95
N PRO A 192 -2.59 0.20 11.86
CA PRO A 192 -2.55 -1.07 11.12
C PRO A 192 -1.75 -2.13 11.85
N GLN A 193 -1.97 -3.38 11.47
CA GLN A 193 -1.20 -4.53 11.91
C GLN A 193 0.28 -4.40 11.56
N GLY A 194 1.15 -4.88 12.45
CA GLY A 194 2.59 -4.96 12.25
C GLY A 194 3.35 -3.66 12.54
N ASN A 195 4.62 -3.66 12.19
CA ASN A 195 5.50 -2.54 12.43
C ASN A 195 5.40 -1.49 11.32
N THR A 196 4.97 -0.30 11.66
CA THR A 196 4.76 0.84 10.75
C THR A 196 5.67 2.03 11.06
N LEU A 197 6.75 1.82 11.80
CA LEU A 197 7.71 2.86 12.11
C LEU A 197 8.65 3.09 10.92
N PHE A 198 9.07 4.33 10.77
CA PHE A 198 10.04 4.78 9.78
C PHE A 198 11.41 4.98 10.42
N SER A 199 12.46 4.95 9.60
CA SER A 199 13.81 5.36 10.01
C SER A 199 13.82 6.83 10.42
N GLY A 200 14.64 7.17 11.42
CA GLY A 200 14.68 8.49 12.04
C GLY A 200 14.69 8.35 13.55
N THR A 201 14.18 9.30 14.29
CA THR A 201 14.03 9.20 15.74
C THR A 201 12.63 8.74 16.14
N ILE A 202 12.44 8.33 17.41
CA ILE A 202 11.10 8.08 17.96
C ILE A 202 10.27 9.36 17.90
N ARG A 203 10.87 10.52 18.19
CA ARG A 203 10.22 11.83 18.06
C ARG A 203 9.72 12.08 16.64
N ASP A 204 10.54 11.84 15.61
CA ASP A 204 10.13 12.03 14.22
C ASP A 204 8.91 11.16 13.88
N ASN A 205 8.91 9.92 14.33
CA ASN A 205 7.77 9.02 14.15
C ASN A 205 6.51 9.54 14.85
N LEU A 206 6.61 10.05 16.07
CA LEU A 206 5.48 10.60 16.83
C LEU A 206 4.94 11.88 16.17
N LEU A 207 5.82 12.77 15.73
CA LEU A 207 5.44 14.01 15.03
C LEU A 207 4.77 13.78 13.68
N MET A 208 4.92 12.60 13.05
CA MET A 208 4.08 12.24 11.89
C MET A 208 2.59 12.14 12.25
N GLY A 209 2.26 11.85 13.49
CA GLY A 209 0.88 11.89 13.99
C GLY A 209 0.33 13.32 14.07
N ASN A 210 1.13 14.21 14.63
CA ASN A 210 0.83 15.63 14.74
C ASN A 210 2.14 16.44 14.78
N PRO A 211 2.50 17.16 13.71
CA PRO A 211 3.72 17.96 13.63
C PRO A 211 3.79 19.12 14.67
N GLN A 212 2.63 19.50 15.21
CA GLN A 212 2.50 20.59 16.20
C GLN A 212 2.34 20.04 17.63
N ALA A 213 2.56 18.75 17.87
CA ALA A 213 2.41 18.16 19.20
C ALA A 213 3.40 18.77 20.18
N SER A 214 2.90 19.19 21.36
CA SER A 214 3.77 19.65 22.44
C SER A 214 4.53 18.47 23.07
N GLN A 215 5.60 18.79 23.80
CA GLN A 215 6.38 17.79 24.52
C GLN A 215 5.51 17.01 25.52
N GLU A 216 4.61 17.70 26.20
CA GLU A 216 3.67 17.12 27.17
C GLU A 216 2.71 16.16 26.48
N ALA A 217 2.18 16.53 25.30
CA ALA A 217 1.31 15.67 24.52
C ALA A 217 2.03 14.39 24.06
N ILE A 218 3.30 14.51 23.65
CA ILE A 218 4.15 13.37 23.28
C ILE A 218 4.32 12.44 24.50
N TYR A 219 4.66 12.96 25.65
CA TYR A 219 4.83 12.16 26.87
C TYR A 219 3.53 11.49 27.30
N GLN A 220 2.42 12.20 27.27
CA GLN A 220 1.11 11.65 27.61
C GLN A 220 0.73 10.52 26.61
N ALA A 221 0.95 10.72 25.32
CA ALA A 221 0.67 9.69 24.31
C ALA A 221 1.51 8.42 24.52
N LEU A 222 2.81 8.57 24.89
CA LEU A 222 3.68 7.44 25.21
C LEU A 222 3.22 6.70 26.47
N GLN A 223 2.84 7.41 27.54
CA GLN A 223 2.32 6.82 28.76
C GLN A 223 1.00 6.10 28.52
N THR A 224 0.06 6.71 27.79
CA THR A 224 -1.21 6.07 27.42
C THR A 224 -0.98 4.79 26.62
N ALA A 225 0.00 4.80 25.70
CA ALA A 225 0.38 3.64 24.89
C ALA A 225 1.27 2.63 25.66
N THR A 226 1.48 2.78 26.97
CA THR A 226 2.38 1.95 27.77
C THR A 226 3.81 1.88 27.22
N ALA A 227 4.26 2.96 26.58
CA ALA A 227 5.58 3.05 25.97
C ALA A 227 6.63 3.71 26.89
N ASP A 228 6.49 3.58 28.20
CA ASP A 228 7.39 4.17 29.22
C ASP A 228 8.85 3.74 29.07
N PHE A 229 9.10 2.59 28.43
CA PHE A 229 10.45 2.11 28.11
C PHE A 229 11.25 3.16 27.33
N VAL A 230 10.59 4.02 26.55
CA VAL A 230 11.23 5.09 25.76
C VAL A 230 12.00 6.04 26.68
N PHE A 231 11.47 6.33 27.86
CA PHE A 231 12.14 7.22 28.84
C PHE A 231 13.40 6.62 29.47
N HIS A 232 13.61 5.30 29.31
CA HIS A 232 14.78 4.60 29.81
C HIS A 232 15.84 4.34 28.72
N LEU A 233 15.55 4.72 27.47
CA LEU A 233 16.53 4.68 26.39
C LEU A 233 17.60 5.79 26.59
N PRO A 234 18.83 5.61 26.14
CA PRO A 234 19.91 6.58 26.35
C PRO A 234 19.56 7.99 25.86
N ASP A 235 18.88 8.10 24.69
CA ASP A 235 18.48 9.37 24.10
C ASP A 235 16.96 9.62 24.24
N GLY A 236 16.25 8.82 25.04
CA GLY A 236 14.81 8.96 25.25
C GLY A 236 14.03 8.97 23.94
N VAL A 237 13.20 10.00 23.73
CA VAL A 237 12.41 10.15 22.50
C VAL A 237 13.26 10.48 21.27
N ASP A 238 14.49 10.92 21.45
CA ASP A 238 15.43 11.21 20.35
C ASP A 238 16.27 10.01 19.95
N SER A 239 16.02 8.83 20.53
CA SER A 239 16.67 7.56 20.19
C SER A 239 16.46 7.23 18.71
N PRO A 240 17.55 6.91 17.98
CA PRO A 240 17.48 6.60 16.55
C PRO A 240 16.86 5.23 16.31
N LEU A 241 16.03 5.14 15.26
CA LEU A 241 15.43 3.92 14.74
C LEU A 241 15.99 3.64 13.35
N SER A 242 16.42 2.40 13.11
CA SER A 242 16.76 1.92 11.77
C SER A 242 15.49 1.66 10.94
N GLU A 243 15.66 1.21 9.70
CA GLU A 243 14.54 0.83 8.83
C GLU A 243 13.60 -0.14 9.56
N ARG A 244 12.30 0.10 9.43
CA ARG A 244 11.23 -0.64 10.09
C ARG A 244 11.38 -0.72 11.62
N GLY A 245 11.83 0.36 12.25
CA GLY A 245 11.96 0.40 13.71
C GLY A 245 13.04 -0.54 14.27
N GLY A 246 14.08 -0.83 13.48
CA GLY A 246 15.18 -1.69 13.93
C GLY A 246 15.80 -1.14 15.23
N GLY A 247 16.08 -2.05 16.16
CA GLY A 247 16.54 -1.73 17.53
C GLY A 247 15.45 -1.88 18.59
N LEU A 248 14.17 -2.03 18.19
CA LEU A 248 13.03 -2.26 19.08
C LEU A 248 12.46 -3.66 18.90
N SER A 249 11.86 -4.21 19.98
CA SER A 249 11.01 -5.38 19.85
C SER A 249 9.71 -5.02 19.09
N GLU A 250 9.04 -6.03 18.51
CA GLU A 250 7.79 -5.79 17.79
C GLU A 250 6.73 -5.14 18.70
N GLY A 251 6.58 -5.60 19.93
CA GLY A 251 5.66 -4.99 20.89
C GLY A 251 6.05 -3.56 21.30
N GLN A 252 7.35 -3.23 21.33
CA GLN A 252 7.80 -1.85 21.54
C GLN A 252 7.43 -0.96 20.35
N ALA A 253 7.64 -1.45 19.13
CA ALA A 253 7.30 -0.73 17.91
C ALA A 253 5.78 -0.51 17.80
N GLN A 254 4.95 -1.51 18.12
CA GLN A 254 3.50 -1.38 18.17
C GLN A 254 3.05 -0.28 19.15
N ARG A 255 3.62 -0.23 20.37
CA ARG A 255 3.28 0.79 21.36
C ARG A 255 3.63 2.21 20.89
N ILE A 256 4.77 2.41 20.23
CA ILE A 256 5.11 3.71 19.62
C ILE A 256 4.15 4.04 18.47
N ALA A 257 3.75 3.07 17.64
CA ALA A 257 2.76 3.29 16.58
C ALA A 257 1.39 3.71 17.15
N ILE A 258 0.97 3.12 18.28
CA ILE A 258 -0.23 3.54 19.01
C ILE A 258 -0.07 4.95 19.56
N ALA A 259 1.07 5.29 20.20
CA ALA A 259 1.34 6.63 20.70
C ALA A 259 1.29 7.68 19.57
N ARG A 260 1.89 7.38 18.41
CA ARG A 260 1.78 8.23 17.21
C ARG A 260 0.34 8.43 16.77
N ALA A 261 -0.46 7.40 16.81
CA ALA A 261 -1.88 7.46 16.45
C ALA A 261 -2.67 8.33 17.43
N LEU A 262 -2.38 8.25 18.73
CA LEU A 262 -3.05 9.05 19.76
C LEU A 262 -2.82 10.56 19.61
N LEU A 263 -1.71 10.98 18.99
CA LEU A 263 -1.42 12.38 18.68
C LEU A 263 -2.26 12.93 17.51
N ARG A 264 -2.86 12.04 16.70
CA ARG A 264 -3.69 12.49 15.57
C ARG A 264 -5.06 12.97 16.05
N PRO A 265 -5.59 14.03 15.41
CA PRO A 265 -7.00 14.39 15.60
C PRO A 265 -7.87 13.28 15.03
N GLY A 266 -8.95 12.94 15.72
CA GLY A 266 -9.93 11.92 15.31
C GLY A 266 -10.70 11.41 16.51
N ASN A 267 -11.95 11.03 16.26
CA ASN A 267 -12.91 10.63 17.28
C ASN A 267 -13.10 9.12 17.37
N ILE A 268 -12.64 8.38 16.33
CA ILE A 268 -12.77 6.93 16.23
C ILE A 268 -11.38 6.34 16.06
N LEU A 269 -10.93 5.54 17.02
CA LEU A 269 -9.65 4.85 17.01
C LEU A 269 -9.87 3.41 16.54
N LEU A 270 -9.29 3.04 15.41
CA LEU A 270 -9.30 1.70 14.83
C LEU A 270 -7.93 1.05 15.06
N LEU A 271 -7.90 -0.04 15.84
CA LEU A 271 -6.69 -0.81 16.13
C LEU A 271 -6.81 -2.21 15.49
N ASP A 272 -6.02 -2.44 14.44
CA ASP A 272 -6.03 -3.69 13.66
C ASP A 272 -4.90 -4.60 14.14
N GLU A 273 -5.22 -5.56 14.99
CA GLU A 273 -4.26 -6.47 15.62
C GLU A 273 -3.03 -5.75 16.20
N ALA A 274 -3.20 -4.49 16.60
CA ALA A 274 -2.12 -3.61 17.04
C ALA A 274 -1.54 -3.99 18.42
N THR A 275 -2.11 -5.01 19.07
CA THR A 275 -1.66 -5.52 20.38
C THR A 275 -1.13 -6.96 20.30
N SER A 276 -1.04 -7.53 19.11
CA SER A 276 -0.71 -8.95 18.90
C SER A 276 0.68 -9.37 19.40
N ALA A 277 1.63 -8.44 19.47
CA ALA A 277 2.98 -8.68 19.96
C ALA A 277 3.20 -8.26 21.42
N LEU A 278 2.12 -7.93 22.15
CA LEU A 278 2.18 -7.55 23.56
C LEU A 278 1.92 -8.77 24.45
N ASP A 279 2.59 -8.79 25.60
CA ASP A 279 2.25 -9.72 26.67
C ASP A 279 0.89 -9.36 27.30
N PRO A 280 0.18 -10.32 27.91
CA PRO A 280 -1.18 -10.13 28.41
C PRO A 280 -1.32 -9.00 29.44
N ASP A 281 -0.31 -8.75 30.26
CA ASP A 281 -0.38 -7.72 31.29
C ASP A 281 -0.21 -6.32 30.69
N THR A 282 0.75 -6.15 29.77
CA THR A 282 0.92 -4.91 29.00
C THR A 282 -0.32 -4.62 28.16
N GLU A 283 -0.92 -5.63 27.54
CA GLU A 283 -2.14 -5.49 26.74
C GLU A 283 -3.31 -4.99 27.60
N ARG A 284 -3.56 -5.59 28.76
CA ARG A 284 -4.60 -5.14 29.71
C ARG A 284 -4.37 -3.71 30.20
N LEU A 285 -3.13 -3.36 30.49
CA LEU A 285 -2.77 -2.02 30.94
C LEU A 285 -3.00 -0.99 29.84
N LEU A 286 -2.61 -1.31 28.61
CA LEU A 286 -2.85 -0.46 27.43
C LEU A 286 -4.35 -0.18 27.25
N ILE A 287 -5.20 -1.21 27.27
CA ILE A 287 -6.65 -1.06 27.11
C ILE A 287 -7.22 -0.19 28.23
N LYS A 288 -6.78 -0.42 29.47
CA LYS A 288 -7.18 0.39 30.63
C LYS A 288 -6.81 1.85 30.45
N ASN A 289 -5.58 2.14 30.00
CA ASN A 289 -5.11 3.49 29.73
C ASN A 289 -5.90 4.16 28.59
N LEU A 290 -6.10 3.44 27.48
CA LEU A 290 -6.89 3.95 26.35
C LEU A 290 -8.31 4.31 26.77
N ARG A 291 -8.98 3.47 27.59
CA ARG A 291 -10.32 3.77 28.10
C ARG A 291 -10.35 5.01 29.01
N ARG A 292 -9.32 5.20 29.81
CA ARG A 292 -9.21 6.36 30.70
C ARG A 292 -8.90 7.64 29.94
N ASP A 293 -7.87 7.62 29.09
CA ASP A 293 -7.28 8.82 28.50
C ASP A 293 -7.93 9.22 27.18
N CYS A 294 -8.59 8.25 26.50
CA CYS A 294 -9.41 8.48 25.32
C CYS A 294 -10.91 8.49 25.66
N ALA A 295 -11.28 8.79 26.90
CA ALA A 295 -12.68 8.87 27.31
C ALA A 295 -13.45 9.83 26.38
N GLY A 296 -14.54 9.33 25.80
CA GLY A 296 -15.35 10.05 24.81
C GLY A 296 -14.98 9.78 23.35
N LYS A 297 -13.85 9.12 23.03
CA LYS A 297 -13.56 8.57 21.69
C LYS A 297 -14.09 7.14 21.59
N THR A 298 -14.54 6.75 20.39
CA THR A 298 -14.89 5.34 20.11
C THR A 298 -13.62 4.56 19.81
N CYS A 299 -13.37 3.47 20.56
CA CYS A 299 -12.23 2.59 20.34
C CYS A 299 -12.71 1.25 19.76
N ILE A 300 -12.24 0.89 18.57
CA ILE A 300 -12.59 -0.35 17.89
C ILE A 300 -11.32 -1.20 17.76
N PHE A 301 -11.31 -2.32 18.45
CA PHE A 301 -10.21 -3.29 18.41
C PHE A 301 -10.57 -4.44 17.49
N VAL A 302 -9.82 -4.64 16.44
CA VAL A 302 -9.88 -5.86 15.65
C VAL A 302 -8.84 -6.82 16.22
N THR A 303 -9.30 -7.93 16.78
CA THR A 303 -8.42 -8.84 17.51
C THR A 303 -8.91 -10.28 17.47
N HIS A 304 -7.99 -11.20 17.67
CA HIS A 304 -8.26 -12.60 17.97
C HIS A 304 -7.92 -12.95 19.44
N HIS A 305 -7.45 -11.98 20.22
CA HIS A 305 -7.07 -12.16 21.62
C HIS A 305 -8.30 -12.06 22.54
N PRO A 306 -8.63 -13.10 23.29
CA PRO A 306 -9.79 -13.09 24.20
C PRO A 306 -9.71 -12.01 25.27
N ALA A 307 -8.50 -11.72 25.78
CA ALA A 307 -8.29 -10.73 26.84
C ALA A 307 -8.72 -9.31 26.41
N VAL A 308 -8.50 -8.94 25.13
CA VAL A 308 -8.96 -7.67 24.58
C VAL A 308 -10.48 -7.64 24.47
N ALA A 309 -11.07 -8.74 23.99
CA ALA A 309 -12.50 -8.85 23.83
C ALA A 309 -13.24 -8.75 25.19
N GLU A 310 -12.70 -9.38 26.23
CA GLU A 310 -13.25 -9.32 27.59
C GLU A 310 -13.12 -7.92 28.22
N ALA A 311 -12.09 -7.16 27.86
CA ALA A 311 -11.89 -5.79 28.35
C ALA A 311 -12.75 -4.75 27.65
N CYS A 312 -13.37 -5.07 26.52
CA CYS A 312 -14.27 -4.19 25.77
C CYS A 312 -15.72 -4.28 26.30
N GLU A 313 -16.50 -3.23 26.05
CA GLU A 313 -17.91 -3.12 26.49
C GLU A 313 -18.85 -4.01 25.64
N SER A 314 -18.50 -4.22 24.40
CA SER A 314 -19.26 -5.06 23.47
C SER A 314 -18.36 -5.77 22.46
N ILE A 315 -18.89 -6.86 21.92
CA ILE A 315 -18.17 -7.71 20.95
C ILE A 315 -19.02 -7.86 19.72
N VAL A 316 -18.44 -7.54 18.57
CA VAL A 316 -18.99 -7.82 17.23
C VAL A 316 -18.30 -9.06 16.68
N ARG A 317 -19.07 -10.08 16.35
CA ARG A 317 -18.55 -11.34 15.76
C ARG A 317 -18.81 -11.36 14.27
N LEU A 318 -17.77 -11.60 13.48
CA LEU A 318 -17.83 -11.74 12.01
C LEU A 318 -17.79 -13.22 11.59
#